data_8f69e4b9e37af5f4d9eaa54afd2dfb0d
#
_entry.id   8f69e4b9e37af5f4d9eaa54afd2dfb0d
#
_cell.length_a   1.000
_cell.length_b   1.000
_cell.length_c   1.000
_cell.angle_alpha   90.00
_cell.angle_beta   90.00
_cell.angle_gamma   90.00
#
_symmetry.space_group_name_H-M   'P 1'
#
loop_
_entity.id
_entity.type
_entity.pdbx_description
1 polymer ?
#
loop_
_entity_poly.entity_id
_entity_poly.type
_entity_poly.pdbx_seq_one_letter_code
_entity_poly.pdbx_strand_id
1 'polypeptide(L)'
;MASVLQLGRNDVDRRNFILASSGYALSALGLPDMDSITRRTTTVSPGAVRVGRGEVAAVRHMVKALGDSASELGGGHARHLAVRYLTQDVAPWLEGRFTEATGRQLFAATSQLVHLAGWMAQDEGDTPELRGLAQGYYAHSFRLAAEAGDAELSATALRGLAVQCVDLGYRAEAVQLGEACVEYGRHLDNPRAVAYYEATLANAAAQDDDRHMATKHLAMSETAIGRPAAAGSDSWAAHYSPGRWAHESGMILSRLGDLDAAEEHLHLALDIHGLDRRRTRAIVLADLGGVRLRQGDVDGAMATWREFLDCADGIRSVKVQAALRDMHVRLRRYSGVPEAQELRERAARVTA
;
A
#
# COMPACT_ATOMS: atom_id res chain seq x y z
N MET A 1 14.25 -1.53 18.10
CA MET A 1 14.81 -2.78 17.48
C MET A 1 14.15 -4.04 18.02
N ALA A 2 14.16 -4.28 19.33
CA ALA A 2 13.41 -5.41 19.92
C ALA A 2 11.96 -5.52 19.39
N SER A 3 11.34 -4.40 19.03
CA SER A 3 9.95 -4.35 18.56
C SER A 3 9.73 -4.87 17.13
N VAL A 4 10.67 -4.71 16.19
CA VAL A 4 10.52 -5.29 14.81
C VAL A 4 10.70 -6.80 14.86
N LEU A 5 11.69 -7.29 15.62
CA LEU A 5 11.86 -8.72 15.88
C LEU A 5 10.65 -9.31 16.59
N GLN A 6 10.09 -8.58 17.56
CA GLN A 6 8.90 -9.01 18.28
C GLN A 6 7.67 -9.05 17.36
N LEU A 7 7.50 -8.07 16.47
CA LEU A 7 6.44 -8.07 15.48
C LEU A 7 6.58 -9.24 14.52
N GLY A 8 7.78 -9.49 13.98
CA GLY A 8 8.04 -10.63 13.12
C GLY A 8 7.81 -11.98 13.82
N ARG A 9 8.18 -12.10 15.12
CA ARG A 9 7.87 -13.29 15.91
C ARG A 9 6.36 -13.43 16.17
N ASN A 10 5.67 -12.34 16.47
CA ASN A 10 4.22 -12.36 16.68
C ASN A 10 3.46 -12.66 15.39
N ASP A 11 4.01 -12.31 14.22
CA ASP A 11 3.45 -12.63 12.91
C ASP A 11 3.57 -14.14 12.61
N VAL A 12 4.62 -14.79 13.11
CA VAL A 12 4.77 -16.25 13.06
C VAL A 12 3.89 -16.92 14.14
N ASP A 13 3.79 -16.33 15.35
CA ASP A 13 2.99 -16.82 16.48
C ASP A 13 1.67 -16.01 16.60
N ARG A 14 0.67 -16.36 15.82
CA ARG A 14 -0.64 -15.66 15.69
C ARG A 14 -1.46 -15.47 16.99
N ARG A 15 -0.99 -15.95 18.15
CA ARG A 15 -1.80 -16.06 19.38
C ARG A 15 -1.80 -14.86 20.32
N ASN A 16 -0.90 -13.86 20.16
CA ASN A 16 -0.65 -12.86 21.21
C ASN A 16 -0.78 -11.39 20.77
N PHE A 17 -1.48 -11.08 19.66
CA PHE A 17 -1.60 -9.69 19.22
C PHE A 17 -2.91 -9.07 19.72
N ILE A 18 -2.81 -8.16 20.71
CA ILE A 18 -3.93 -7.34 21.19
C ILE A 18 -3.86 -5.98 20.50
N LEU A 19 -4.91 -5.66 19.75
CA LEU A 19 -5.10 -4.38 19.08
C LEU A 19 -5.49 -3.27 20.05
N ALA A 20 -4.76 -2.17 20.03
CA ALA A 20 -5.24 -0.90 20.56
C ALA A 20 -5.72 -0.03 19.39
N SER A 21 -7.00 0.28 19.35
CA SER A 21 -7.64 1.19 18.39
C SER A 21 -7.06 2.62 18.40
N SER A 22 -6.29 2.98 19.44
CA SER A 22 -5.61 4.27 19.61
C SER A 22 -4.31 4.45 18.80
N GLY A 23 -3.87 3.43 18.05
CA GLY A 23 -2.55 3.43 17.40
C GLY A 23 -2.46 4.23 16.10
N TYR A 24 -3.56 4.80 15.60
CA TYR A 24 -3.56 5.64 14.38
C TYR A 24 -3.31 7.12 14.66
N ALA A 25 -3.34 7.57 15.91
CA ALA A 25 -2.97 8.94 16.22
C ALA A 25 -1.48 9.18 15.92
N LEU A 26 -1.15 10.29 15.27
CA LEU A 26 0.24 10.67 14.98
C LEU A 26 1.13 10.66 16.23
N SER A 27 0.56 11.07 17.38
CA SER A 27 1.24 11.05 18.68
C SER A 27 1.62 9.64 19.15
N ALA A 28 0.88 8.60 18.72
CA ALA A 28 1.16 7.22 19.08
C ALA A 28 2.33 6.60 18.28
N LEU A 29 2.72 7.20 17.15
CA LEU A 29 3.87 6.72 16.37
C LEU A 29 5.19 6.91 17.12
N GLY A 30 5.23 7.83 18.07
CA GLY A 30 6.44 8.19 18.85
C GLY A 30 7.49 8.84 17.94
N LEU A 31 8.19 9.84 18.45
CA LEU A 31 9.39 10.34 17.77
C LEU A 31 10.49 9.28 17.90
N PRO A 32 11.20 8.93 16.81
CA PRO A 32 12.32 8.01 16.88
C PRO A 32 13.42 8.62 17.75
N ASP A 33 14.13 7.75 18.46
CA ASP A 33 15.37 8.14 19.12
C ASP A 33 16.45 8.33 18.04
N MET A 34 16.62 9.60 17.64
CA MET A 34 17.52 10.03 16.55
C MET A 34 18.99 9.63 16.74
N ASP A 35 19.34 9.20 17.96
CA ASP A 35 20.73 8.82 18.29
C ASP A 35 21.02 7.33 18.12
N SER A 36 20.06 6.51 17.65
CA SER A 36 20.25 5.06 17.62
C SER A 36 21.34 4.62 16.62
N ILE A 37 21.42 5.26 15.46
CA ILE A 37 22.49 5.01 14.48
C ILE A 37 23.84 5.49 15.04
N THR A 38 23.90 6.71 15.57
CA THR A 38 25.12 7.28 16.14
C THR A 38 25.63 6.44 17.32
N ARG A 39 24.76 6.00 18.24
CA ARG A 39 25.14 5.10 19.35
C ARG A 39 25.73 3.78 18.87
N ARG A 40 25.23 3.20 17.78
CA ARG A 40 25.70 1.91 17.22
C ARG A 40 27.02 2.04 16.47
N THR A 41 27.34 3.20 15.91
CA THR A 41 28.65 3.46 15.31
C THR A 41 29.75 3.60 16.36
N THR A 42 29.40 4.00 17.58
CA THR A 42 30.34 4.25 18.70
C THR A 42 30.44 3.10 19.68
N THR A 43 29.40 2.29 19.90
CA THR A 43 29.39 1.14 20.81
C THR A 43 29.81 -0.15 20.13
N VAL A 44 30.91 -0.72 20.53
CA VAL A 44 31.48 -1.95 19.96
C VAL A 44 31.00 -3.16 20.79
N SER A 45 30.02 -3.91 20.30
CA SER A 45 29.66 -5.22 20.84
C SER A 45 30.61 -6.28 20.28
N PRO A 46 31.28 -7.10 21.12
CA PRO A 46 32.09 -8.23 20.65
C PRO A 46 31.22 -9.22 19.88
N GLY A 47 31.66 -9.60 18.66
CA GLY A 47 30.94 -10.58 17.83
C GLY A 47 29.84 -10.04 16.89
N ALA A 48 29.60 -8.73 16.88
CA ALA A 48 28.62 -8.14 15.94
C ALA A 48 29.03 -8.32 14.46
N VAL A 49 28.06 -8.70 13.62
CA VAL A 49 28.23 -8.86 12.16
C VAL A 49 28.67 -7.53 11.55
N ARG A 50 29.66 -7.56 10.66
CA ARG A 50 30.07 -6.38 9.88
C ARG A 50 29.13 -6.24 8.68
N VAL A 51 28.50 -5.07 8.56
CA VAL A 51 27.52 -4.77 7.50
C VAL A 51 28.10 -3.71 6.56
N GLY A 52 27.97 -3.97 5.26
CA GLY A 52 28.47 -3.11 4.21
C GLY A 52 27.41 -2.83 3.13
N ARG A 53 27.88 -2.37 1.98
CA ARG A 53 27.00 -2.06 0.84
C ARG A 53 26.30 -3.30 0.26
N GLY A 54 26.91 -4.49 0.43
CA GLY A 54 26.37 -5.76 -0.09
C GLY A 54 25.03 -6.12 0.58
N GLU A 55 24.97 -6.02 1.91
CA GLU A 55 23.78 -6.30 2.70
C GLU A 55 22.66 -5.29 2.40
N VAL A 56 23.01 -3.99 2.24
CA VAL A 56 22.05 -2.96 1.81
C VAL A 56 21.46 -3.27 0.43
N ALA A 57 22.31 -3.64 -0.54
CA ALA A 57 21.87 -4.03 -1.88
C ALA A 57 20.97 -5.27 -1.84
N ALA A 58 21.30 -6.28 -1.01
CA ALA A 58 20.49 -7.47 -0.83
C ALA A 58 19.09 -7.15 -0.33
N VAL A 59 18.96 -6.23 0.67
CA VAL A 59 17.63 -5.80 1.15
C VAL A 59 16.83 -5.14 0.03
N ARG A 60 17.43 -4.22 -0.73
CA ARG A 60 16.76 -3.53 -1.85
C ARG A 60 16.29 -4.51 -2.93
N HIS A 61 17.13 -5.47 -3.32
CA HIS A 61 16.77 -6.50 -4.30
C HIS A 61 15.60 -7.37 -3.79
N MET A 62 15.61 -7.72 -2.51
CA MET A 62 14.53 -8.51 -1.92
C MET A 62 13.21 -7.72 -1.86
N VAL A 63 13.25 -6.42 -1.52
CA VAL A 63 12.07 -5.54 -1.55
C VAL A 63 11.46 -5.53 -2.95
N LYS A 64 12.30 -5.37 -3.99
CA LYS A 64 11.83 -5.38 -5.38
C LYS A 64 11.20 -6.72 -5.75
N ALA A 65 11.91 -7.83 -5.55
CA ALA A 65 11.45 -9.16 -5.95
C ALA A 65 10.13 -9.57 -5.25
N LEU A 66 10.04 -9.30 -3.95
CA LEU A 66 8.82 -9.57 -3.17
C LEU A 66 7.68 -8.63 -3.56
N GLY A 67 7.98 -7.36 -3.85
CA GLY A 67 6.99 -6.39 -4.32
C GLY A 67 6.41 -6.75 -5.68
N ASP A 68 7.24 -7.17 -6.64
CA ASP A 68 6.82 -7.63 -7.96
C ASP A 68 5.91 -8.87 -7.84
N SER A 69 6.33 -9.87 -7.05
CA SER A 69 5.53 -11.08 -6.78
C SER A 69 4.16 -10.77 -6.15
N ALA A 70 4.14 -9.87 -5.17
CA ALA A 70 2.89 -9.50 -4.51
C ALA A 70 1.98 -8.63 -5.39
N SER A 71 2.54 -7.87 -6.33
CA SER A 71 1.77 -7.12 -7.34
C SER A 71 1.05 -8.04 -8.33
N GLU A 72 1.59 -9.23 -8.57
CA GLU A 72 0.99 -10.24 -9.45
C GLU A 72 -0.03 -11.12 -8.71
N LEU A 73 0.36 -11.69 -7.56
CA LEU A 73 -0.35 -12.77 -6.89
C LEU A 73 -1.08 -12.35 -5.61
N GLY A 74 -0.88 -11.10 -5.16
CA GLY A 74 -1.41 -10.59 -3.91
C GLY A 74 -0.44 -10.72 -2.72
N GLY A 75 -0.67 -9.91 -1.67
CA GLY A 75 0.18 -9.81 -0.50
C GLY A 75 0.31 -11.12 0.28
N GLY A 76 -0.78 -11.87 0.41
CA GLY A 76 -0.80 -13.16 1.12
C GLY A 76 0.09 -14.25 0.51
N HIS A 77 0.52 -14.09 -0.75
CA HIS A 77 1.39 -15.07 -1.41
C HIS A 77 2.84 -15.02 -0.87
N ALA A 78 3.38 -13.83 -0.65
CA ALA A 78 4.81 -13.65 -0.37
C ALA A 78 5.12 -13.13 1.04
N ARG A 79 4.13 -12.77 1.87
CA ARG A 79 4.35 -12.14 3.18
C ARG A 79 5.25 -12.97 4.10
N HIS A 80 5.04 -14.28 4.18
CA HIS A 80 5.85 -15.14 5.04
C HIS A 80 7.34 -15.15 4.65
N LEU A 81 7.66 -14.98 3.36
CA LEU A 81 9.04 -14.84 2.90
C LEU A 81 9.65 -13.50 3.32
N ALA A 82 8.88 -12.41 3.21
CA ALA A 82 9.31 -11.09 3.66
C ALA A 82 9.60 -11.07 5.17
N VAL A 83 8.70 -11.65 5.97
CA VAL A 83 8.86 -11.73 7.44
C VAL A 83 10.05 -12.61 7.83
N ARG A 84 10.22 -13.75 7.17
CA ARG A 84 11.36 -14.64 7.42
C ARG A 84 12.68 -13.93 7.13
N TYR A 85 12.79 -13.29 5.95
CA TYR A 85 13.98 -12.54 5.58
C TYR A 85 14.27 -11.39 6.56
N LEU A 86 13.23 -10.64 6.94
CA LEU A 86 13.34 -9.56 7.92
C LEU A 86 13.88 -10.05 9.27
N THR A 87 13.38 -11.20 9.76
CA THR A 87 13.73 -11.71 11.11
C THR A 87 15.03 -12.48 11.14
N GLN A 88 15.38 -13.24 10.10
CA GLN A 88 16.55 -14.12 10.10
C GLN A 88 17.82 -13.45 9.56
N ASP A 89 17.68 -12.57 8.56
CA ASP A 89 18.81 -11.95 7.87
C ASP A 89 18.96 -10.47 8.27
N VAL A 90 17.90 -9.67 8.08
CA VAL A 90 18.00 -8.20 8.20
C VAL A 90 18.13 -7.76 9.67
N ALA A 91 17.40 -8.39 10.58
CA ALA A 91 17.43 -7.99 11.99
C ALA A 91 18.82 -8.11 12.64
N PRO A 92 19.62 -9.19 12.40
CA PRO A 92 21.01 -9.24 12.82
C PRO A 92 21.88 -8.13 12.23
N TRP A 93 21.63 -7.73 10.97
CA TRP A 93 22.36 -6.64 10.32
C TRP A 93 22.07 -5.28 10.97
N LEU A 94 20.83 -5.03 11.35
CA LEU A 94 20.46 -3.81 12.08
C LEU A 94 21.13 -3.71 13.46
N GLU A 95 21.55 -4.82 14.05
CA GLU A 95 22.33 -4.89 15.28
C GLU A 95 23.84 -4.97 15.03
N GLY A 96 24.25 -5.03 13.76
CA GLY A 96 25.64 -5.17 13.33
C GLY A 96 26.45 -3.89 13.44
N ARG A 97 27.70 -3.96 12.95
CA ARG A 97 28.63 -2.82 12.85
C ARG A 97 28.61 -2.26 11.44
N PHE A 98 28.40 -0.97 11.32
CA PHE A 98 28.39 -0.25 10.06
C PHE A 98 28.88 1.19 10.22
N THR A 99 29.27 1.83 9.13
CA THR A 99 29.49 3.27 9.09
C THR A 99 28.16 4.01 9.17
N GLU A 100 28.16 5.26 9.57
CA GLU A 100 26.94 6.09 9.61
C GLU A 100 26.21 6.09 8.26
N ALA A 101 26.93 6.30 7.15
CA ALA A 101 26.37 6.28 5.81
C ALA A 101 25.75 4.91 5.45
N THR A 102 26.41 3.80 5.80
CA THR A 102 25.85 2.45 5.60
C THR A 102 24.62 2.22 6.49
N GLY A 103 24.67 2.70 7.73
CA GLY A 103 23.55 2.61 8.67
C GLY A 103 22.31 3.32 8.16
N ARG A 104 22.42 4.56 7.69
CA ARG A 104 21.31 5.29 7.09
C ARG A 104 20.71 4.54 5.90
N GLN A 105 21.55 4.02 4.99
CA GLN A 105 21.09 3.24 3.84
C GLN A 105 20.44 1.91 4.23
N LEU A 106 20.95 1.22 5.24
CA LEU A 106 20.37 -0.01 5.76
C LEU A 106 19.00 0.23 6.37
N PHE A 107 18.89 1.27 7.21
CA PHE A 107 17.62 1.63 7.84
C PHE A 107 16.58 2.06 6.80
N ALA A 108 16.97 2.84 5.79
CA ALA A 108 16.11 3.22 4.68
C ALA A 108 15.62 1.99 3.88
N ALA A 109 16.52 1.07 3.52
CA ALA A 109 16.15 -0.15 2.80
C ALA A 109 15.25 -1.06 3.65
N THR A 110 15.55 -1.17 4.95
CA THR A 110 14.73 -1.96 5.89
C THR A 110 13.36 -1.33 6.11
N SER A 111 13.26 -0.01 6.16
CA SER A 111 11.98 0.69 6.22
C SER A 111 11.06 0.28 5.05
N GLN A 112 11.60 0.19 3.84
CA GLN A 112 10.82 -0.26 2.67
C GLN A 112 10.38 -1.73 2.79
N LEU A 113 11.25 -2.61 3.28
CA LEU A 113 10.90 -4.03 3.51
C LEU A 113 9.78 -4.17 4.55
N VAL A 114 9.88 -3.42 5.65
CA VAL A 114 8.88 -3.42 6.72
C VAL A 114 7.55 -2.82 6.23
N HIS A 115 7.60 -1.74 5.44
CA HIS A 115 6.42 -1.19 4.78
C HIS A 115 5.74 -2.21 3.86
N LEU A 116 6.53 -2.91 3.04
CA LEU A 116 6.04 -3.96 2.14
C LEU A 116 5.37 -5.09 2.93
N ALA A 117 5.95 -5.54 4.05
CA ALA A 117 5.34 -6.54 4.92
C ALA A 117 3.99 -6.06 5.50
N GLY A 118 3.89 -4.76 5.86
CA GLY A 118 2.65 -4.13 6.29
C GLY A 118 1.57 -4.13 5.21
N TRP A 119 1.95 -3.75 3.99
CA TRP A 119 1.04 -3.80 2.85
C TRP A 119 0.58 -5.23 2.53
N MET A 120 1.50 -6.21 2.59
CA MET A 120 1.17 -7.61 2.40
C MET A 120 0.20 -8.14 3.46
N ALA A 121 0.38 -7.76 4.73
CA ALA A 121 -0.55 -8.12 5.81
C ALA A 121 -1.94 -7.50 5.59
N GLN A 122 -2.01 -6.23 5.17
CA GLN A 122 -3.26 -5.55 4.84
C GLN A 122 -3.97 -6.20 3.63
N ASP A 123 -3.22 -6.70 2.65
CA ASP A 123 -3.78 -7.30 1.43
C ASP A 123 -4.10 -8.81 1.57
N GLU A 124 -3.53 -9.50 2.57
CA GLU A 124 -3.77 -10.92 2.82
C GLU A 124 -5.17 -11.19 3.39
N GLY A 125 -5.67 -10.32 4.25
CA GLY A 125 -6.96 -10.52 4.88
C GLY A 125 -7.44 -9.35 5.72
N ASP A 126 -8.69 -9.46 6.17
CA ASP A 126 -9.40 -8.43 6.93
C ASP A 126 -9.71 -8.90 8.36
N THR A 127 -8.82 -9.68 8.96
CA THR A 127 -8.95 -10.07 10.36
C THR A 127 -8.36 -9.00 11.29
N PRO A 128 -8.84 -8.88 12.55
CA PRO A 128 -8.26 -7.95 13.52
C PRO A 128 -6.74 -8.13 13.67
N GLU A 129 -6.24 -9.36 13.65
CA GLU A 129 -4.82 -9.69 13.79
C GLU A 129 -4.01 -9.14 12.61
N LEU A 130 -4.47 -9.33 11.37
CA LEU A 130 -3.79 -8.85 10.17
C LEU A 130 -3.83 -7.32 10.08
N ARG A 131 -4.94 -6.70 10.50
CA ARG A 131 -5.04 -5.23 10.59
C ARG A 131 -4.01 -4.67 11.57
N GLY A 132 -3.88 -5.26 12.76
CA GLY A 132 -2.91 -4.85 13.77
C GLY A 132 -1.46 -5.11 13.35
N LEU A 133 -1.18 -6.22 12.66
CA LEU A 133 0.13 -6.47 12.07
C LEU A 133 0.50 -5.40 11.05
N ALA A 134 -0.41 -5.09 10.11
CA ALA A 134 -0.20 -4.05 9.10
C ALA A 134 0.11 -2.69 9.75
N GLN A 135 -0.72 -2.27 10.72
CA GLN A 135 -0.52 -1.04 11.48
C GLN A 135 0.85 -1.02 12.18
N GLY A 136 1.21 -2.11 12.85
CA GLY A 136 2.49 -2.24 13.54
C GLY A 136 3.67 -2.14 12.57
N TYR A 137 3.61 -2.79 11.41
CA TYR A 137 4.65 -2.70 10.39
C TYR A 137 4.77 -1.29 9.83
N TYR A 138 3.68 -0.58 9.53
CA TYR A 138 3.75 0.81 9.05
C TYR A 138 4.34 1.74 10.10
N ALA A 139 3.97 1.61 11.37
CA ALA A 139 4.54 2.38 12.47
C ALA A 139 6.06 2.12 12.63
N HIS A 140 6.51 0.87 12.46
CA HIS A 140 7.93 0.55 12.48
C HIS A 140 8.68 1.05 11.25
N SER A 141 8.06 0.98 10.07
CA SER A 141 8.61 1.56 8.85
C SER A 141 8.86 3.06 9.02
N PHE A 142 7.89 3.79 9.59
CA PHE A 142 8.05 5.21 9.89
C PHE A 142 9.25 5.50 10.79
N ARG A 143 9.40 4.75 11.89
CA ARG A 143 10.53 4.93 12.81
C ARG A 143 11.88 4.67 12.16
N LEU A 144 11.97 3.61 11.33
CA LEU A 144 13.21 3.30 10.59
C LEU A 144 13.54 4.38 9.56
N ALA A 145 12.54 4.90 8.85
CA ALA A 145 12.70 5.99 7.89
C ALA A 145 13.18 7.29 8.57
N ALA A 146 12.58 7.63 9.70
CA ALA A 146 12.97 8.81 10.48
C ALA A 146 14.40 8.67 11.05
N GLU A 147 14.79 7.50 11.55
CA GLU A 147 16.18 7.22 11.96
C GLU A 147 17.17 7.31 10.78
N ALA A 148 16.75 6.94 9.58
CA ALA A 148 17.55 7.11 8.36
C ALA A 148 17.65 8.59 7.92
N GLY A 149 16.78 9.47 8.44
CA GLY A 149 16.64 10.85 7.98
C GLY A 149 15.97 10.96 6.61
N ASP A 150 15.12 9.98 6.24
CA ASP A 150 14.47 9.90 4.93
C ASP A 150 13.01 10.33 5.03
N ALA A 151 12.73 11.57 4.59
CA ALA A 151 11.39 12.15 4.62
C ALA A 151 10.42 11.46 3.65
N GLU A 152 10.91 11.00 2.48
CA GLU A 152 10.08 10.30 1.48
C GLU A 152 9.59 8.96 2.03
N LEU A 153 10.46 8.18 2.65
CA LEU A 153 10.07 6.91 3.26
C LEU A 153 9.20 7.11 4.51
N SER A 154 9.40 8.20 5.26
CA SER A 154 8.52 8.57 6.39
C SER A 154 7.10 8.86 5.89
N ALA A 155 6.95 9.67 4.83
CA ALA A 155 5.67 9.93 4.19
C ALA A 155 5.04 8.65 3.63
N THR A 156 5.83 7.76 3.01
CA THR A 156 5.35 6.47 2.51
C THR A 156 4.76 5.60 3.61
N ALA A 157 5.40 5.56 4.79
CA ALA A 157 4.89 4.81 5.93
C ALA A 157 3.58 5.39 6.48
N LEU A 158 3.49 6.72 6.60
CA LEU A 158 2.26 7.43 6.99
C LEU A 158 1.12 7.17 6.00
N ARG A 159 1.44 7.14 4.70
CA ARG A 159 0.46 6.75 3.67
C ARG A 159 -0.09 5.34 3.91
N GLY A 160 0.74 4.38 4.28
CA GLY A 160 0.27 3.04 4.61
C GLY A 160 -0.81 3.07 5.69
N LEU A 161 -0.59 3.84 6.76
CA LEU A 161 -1.58 4.05 7.83
C LEU A 161 -2.82 4.81 7.34
N ALA A 162 -2.66 5.87 6.52
CA ALA A 162 -3.77 6.64 5.98
C ALA A 162 -4.70 5.77 5.13
N VAL A 163 -4.15 4.95 4.23
CA VAL A 163 -4.92 4.02 3.39
C VAL A 163 -5.62 2.96 4.24
N GLN A 164 -4.97 2.45 5.27
CA GLN A 164 -5.60 1.51 6.19
C GLN A 164 -6.76 2.17 6.95
N CYS A 165 -6.63 3.43 7.38
CA CYS A 165 -7.71 4.19 7.98
C CYS A 165 -8.89 4.39 7.02
N VAL A 166 -8.62 4.71 5.74
CA VAL A 166 -9.66 4.78 4.70
C VAL A 166 -10.40 3.45 4.56
N ASP A 167 -9.66 2.33 4.46
CA ASP A 167 -10.25 0.99 4.31
C ASP A 167 -11.09 0.59 5.53
N LEU A 168 -10.74 1.07 6.73
CA LEU A 168 -11.44 0.77 7.99
C LEU A 168 -12.52 1.80 8.39
N GLY A 169 -12.65 2.89 7.63
CA GLY A 169 -13.63 3.95 7.89
C GLY A 169 -13.26 4.95 9.00
N TYR A 170 -11.99 5.00 9.41
CA TYR A 170 -11.46 6.01 10.34
C TYR A 170 -11.15 7.31 9.59
N ARG A 171 -12.21 8.08 9.27
CA ARG A 171 -12.15 9.22 8.34
C ARG A 171 -11.23 10.34 8.84
N ALA A 172 -11.40 10.78 10.09
CA ALA A 172 -10.62 11.87 10.67
C ALA A 172 -9.11 11.53 10.74
N GLU A 173 -8.78 10.31 11.16
CA GLU A 173 -7.41 9.82 11.23
C GLU A 173 -6.79 9.69 9.83
N ALA A 174 -7.59 9.26 8.84
CA ALA A 174 -7.15 9.17 7.45
C ALA A 174 -6.74 10.54 6.90
N VAL A 175 -7.54 11.59 7.17
CA VAL A 175 -7.23 12.97 6.77
C VAL A 175 -5.96 13.47 7.46
N GLN A 176 -5.86 13.33 8.80
CA GLN A 176 -4.68 13.76 9.56
C GLN A 176 -3.39 13.10 9.07
N LEU A 177 -3.43 11.78 8.79
CA LEU A 177 -2.30 11.05 8.26
C LEU A 177 -1.98 11.47 6.82
N GLY A 178 -3.00 11.76 6.00
CA GLY A 178 -2.85 12.30 4.66
C GLY A 178 -2.19 13.67 4.64
N GLU A 179 -2.61 14.58 5.53
CA GLU A 179 -1.97 15.89 5.72
C GLU A 179 -0.50 15.74 6.14
N ALA A 180 -0.21 14.83 7.06
CA ALA A 180 1.17 14.54 7.45
C ALA A 180 2.00 13.98 6.28
N CYS A 181 1.44 13.13 5.40
CA CYS A 181 2.12 12.67 4.19
C CYS A 181 2.53 13.86 3.29
N VAL A 182 1.60 14.78 3.04
CA VAL A 182 1.85 15.97 2.21
C VAL A 182 2.90 16.87 2.84
N GLU A 183 2.85 17.06 4.17
CA GLU A 183 3.83 17.88 4.89
C GLU A 183 5.26 17.31 4.78
N TYR A 184 5.44 15.99 5.02
CA TYR A 184 6.73 15.33 4.82
C TYR A 184 7.17 15.35 3.36
N GLY A 185 6.23 15.33 2.41
CA GLY A 185 6.47 15.38 0.97
C GLY A 185 6.75 16.77 0.40
N ARG A 186 6.53 17.86 1.17
CA ARG A 186 6.51 19.24 0.69
C ARG A 186 7.77 19.69 -0.04
N HIS A 187 8.94 19.21 0.38
CA HIS A 187 10.25 19.62 -0.12
C HIS A 187 10.95 18.54 -0.94
N LEU A 188 10.22 17.53 -1.39
CA LEU A 188 10.79 16.45 -2.19
C LEU A 188 10.93 16.89 -3.65
N ASP A 189 12.09 16.62 -4.23
CA ASP A 189 12.36 16.82 -5.65
C ASP A 189 11.83 15.67 -6.54
N ASN A 190 11.10 14.71 -5.95
CA ASN A 190 10.53 13.55 -6.63
C ASN A 190 9.04 13.77 -6.95
N PRO A 191 8.69 14.13 -8.21
CA PRO A 191 7.30 14.41 -8.58
C PRO A 191 6.36 13.21 -8.39
N ARG A 192 6.88 11.98 -8.55
CA ARG A 192 6.09 10.76 -8.33
C ARG A 192 5.68 10.60 -6.87
N ALA A 193 6.60 10.89 -5.95
CA ALA A 193 6.34 10.86 -4.52
C ALA A 193 5.34 11.94 -4.12
N VAL A 194 5.51 13.17 -4.63
CA VAL A 194 4.55 14.27 -4.39
C VAL A 194 3.15 13.87 -4.87
N ALA A 195 3.03 13.39 -6.12
CA ALA A 195 1.75 12.94 -6.66
C ALA A 195 1.10 11.85 -5.80
N TYR A 196 1.90 10.93 -5.29
CA TYR A 196 1.45 9.81 -4.45
C TYR A 196 0.85 10.27 -3.12
N TYR A 197 1.47 11.26 -2.47
CA TYR A 197 0.98 11.78 -1.19
C TYR A 197 -0.21 12.71 -1.36
N GLU A 198 -0.22 13.53 -2.41
CA GLU A 198 -1.37 14.38 -2.75
C GLU A 198 -2.62 13.52 -3.07
N ALA A 199 -2.48 12.45 -3.86
CA ALA A 199 -3.57 11.50 -4.12
C ALA A 199 -4.06 10.82 -2.83
N THR A 200 -3.16 10.56 -1.88
CA THR A 200 -3.54 9.97 -0.58
C THR A 200 -4.44 10.90 0.21
N LEU A 201 -4.08 12.18 0.32
CA LEU A 201 -4.92 13.17 1.01
C LEU A 201 -6.23 13.41 0.26
N ALA A 202 -6.21 13.47 -1.07
CA ALA A 202 -7.42 13.58 -1.88
C ALA A 202 -8.39 12.42 -1.63
N ASN A 203 -7.87 11.18 -1.53
CA ASN A 203 -8.67 10.00 -1.25
C ASN A 203 -9.26 10.02 0.18
N ALA A 204 -8.48 10.43 1.17
CA ALA A 204 -8.93 10.57 2.55
C ALA A 204 -10.03 11.63 2.68
N ALA A 205 -9.84 12.79 2.03
CA ALA A 205 -10.81 13.88 2.01
C ALA A 205 -12.11 13.48 1.29
N ALA A 206 -12.02 12.75 0.16
CA ALA A 206 -13.20 12.22 -0.53
C ALA A 206 -13.97 11.20 0.34
N GLN A 207 -13.29 10.44 1.19
CA GLN A 207 -13.92 9.52 2.14
C GLN A 207 -14.58 10.26 3.31
N ASP A 208 -14.06 11.45 3.67
CA ASP A 208 -14.63 12.32 4.71
C ASP A 208 -15.70 13.30 4.17
N ASP A 209 -16.10 13.12 2.91
CA ASP A 209 -17.07 13.95 2.19
C ASP A 209 -16.61 15.43 1.99
N ASP A 210 -15.32 15.75 2.23
CA ASP A 210 -14.73 17.06 1.91
C ASP A 210 -14.36 17.14 0.43
N ARG A 211 -15.35 17.50 -0.39
CA ARG A 211 -15.21 17.67 -1.84
C ARG A 211 -14.14 18.71 -2.20
N HIS A 212 -14.08 19.82 -1.45
CA HIS A 212 -13.15 20.90 -1.78
C HIS A 212 -11.70 20.46 -1.59
N MET A 213 -11.37 19.87 -0.44
CA MET A 213 -10.04 19.32 -0.17
C MET A 213 -9.70 18.21 -1.16
N ALA A 214 -10.63 17.29 -1.43
CA ALA A 214 -10.42 16.18 -2.35
C ALA A 214 -10.07 16.65 -3.77
N THR A 215 -10.84 17.59 -4.34
CA THR A 215 -10.57 18.13 -5.69
C THR A 215 -9.29 18.94 -5.77
N LYS A 216 -8.98 19.74 -4.74
CA LYS A 216 -7.74 20.50 -4.64
C LYS A 216 -6.52 19.59 -4.69
N HIS A 217 -6.46 18.58 -3.82
CA HIS A 217 -5.31 17.69 -3.73
C HIS A 217 -5.23 16.71 -4.90
N LEU A 218 -6.35 16.32 -5.52
CA LEU A 218 -6.36 15.56 -6.76
C LEU A 218 -5.71 16.37 -7.91
N ALA A 219 -6.03 17.66 -8.07
CA ALA A 219 -5.42 18.53 -9.08
C ALA A 219 -3.91 18.75 -8.83
N MET A 220 -3.49 18.85 -7.56
CA MET A 220 -2.07 18.91 -7.20
C MET A 220 -1.34 17.62 -7.54
N SER A 221 -1.97 16.47 -7.30
CA SER A 221 -1.45 15.15 -7.68
C SER A 221 -1.30 15.03 -9.21
N GLU A 222 -2.29 15.49 -9.97
CA GLU A 222 -2.27 15.51 -11.44
C GLU A 222 -1.13 16.36 -11.97
N THR A 223 -0.97 17.56 -11.43
CA THR A 223 0.13 18.46 -11.79
C THR A 223 1.50 17.81 -11.52
N ALA A 224 1.64 17.10 -10.40
CA ALA A 224 2.88 16.45 -10.02
C ALA A 224 3.17 15.23 -10.90
N ILE A 225 2.18 14.36 -11.17
CA ILE A 225 2.35 13.15 -11.99
C ILE A 225 2.70 13.49 -13.45
N GLY A 226 2.27 14.64 -13.95
CA GLY A 226 2.58 15.14 -15.29
C GLY A 226 4.04 15.58 -15.47
N ARG A 227 4.81 15.77 -14.39
CA ARG A 227 6.23 16.12 -14.46
C ARG A 227 7.09 14.91 -14.80
N PRO A 228 8.27 15.09 -15.44
CA PRO A 228 9.23 14.01 -15.65
C PRO A 228 9.59 13.34 -14.32
N ALA A 229 9.74 12.01 -14.33
CA ALA A 229 10.18 11.28 -13.15
C ALA A 229 11.61 11.69 -12.76
N ALA A 230 11.89 11.78 -11.47
CA ALA A 230 13.23 11.99 -10.96
C ALA A 230 14.14 10.80 -11.33
N ALA A 231 15.34 11.09 -11.82
CA ALA A 231 16.31 10.05 -12.17
C ALA A 231 16.88 9.40 -10.90
N GLY A 232 16.96 8.07 -10.89
CA GLY A 232 17.74 7.31 -9.89
C GLY A 232 17.08 7.10 -8.53
N SER A 233 15.79 7.38 -8.36
CA SER A 233 15.08 7.02 -7.12
C SER A 233 14.49 5.61 -7.21
N ASP A 234 14.90 4.74 -6.27
CA ASP A 234 14.40 3.35 -6.12
C ASP A 234 13.39 3.22 -4.98
N SER A 235 12.80 4.33 -4.52
CA SER A 235 11.82 4.29 -3.44
C SER A 235 10.48 3.74 -3.92
N TRP A 236 9.68 3.24 -2.99
CA TRP A 236 8.31 2.80 -3.28
C TRP A 236 7.45 3.89 -3.93
N ALA A 237 7.57 5.13 -3.43
CA ALA A 237 6.84 6.28 -3.96
C ALA A 237 7.32 6.69 -5.37
N ALA A 238 8.61 6.52 -5.68
CA ALA A 238 9.16 6.77 -7.02
C ALA A 238 8.55 5.85 -8.09
N HIS A 239 8.05 4.68 -7.70
CA HIS A 239 7.36 3.73 -8.58
C HIS A 239 5.86 4.02 -8.73
N TYR A 240 5.38 5.15 -8.21
CA TYR A 240 3.99 5.59 -8.45
C TYR A 240 3.80 5.92 -9.93
N SER A 241 3.22 4.99 -10.67
CA SER A 241 3.06 5.07 -12.11
C SER A 241 1.84 5.91 -12.52
N PRO A 242 1.81 6.47 -13.74
CA PRO A 242 0.60 7.12 -14.27
C PRO A 242 -0.63 6.21 -14.27
N GLY A 243 -0.47 4.91 -14.53
CA GLY A 243 -1.58 3.95 -14.49
C GLY A 243 -2.13 3.76 -13.07
N ARG A 244 -1.27 3.75 -12.05
CA ARG A 244 -1.70 3.68 -10.66
C ARG A 244 -2.38 4.98 -10.23
N TRP A 245 -1.84 6.13 -10.65
CA TRP A 245 -2.47 7.43 -10.43
C TRP A 245 -3.85 7.50 -11.07
N ALA A 246 -3.98 7.05 -12.32
CA ALA A 246 -5.26 7.03 -13.02
C ALA A 246 -6.30 6.17 -12.27
N HIS A 247 -5.92 4.99 -11.78
CA HIS A 247 -6.82 4.16 -10.98
C HIS A 247 -7.26 4.87 -9.69
N GLU A 248 -6.33 5.41 -8.90
CA GLU A 248 -6.66 6.13 -7.65
C GLU A 248 -7.54 7.36 -7.94
N SER A 249 -7.26 8.11 -9.01
CA SER A 249 -8.06 9.25 -9.45
C SER A 249 -9.49 8.84 -9.84
N GLY A 250 -9.64 7.77 -10.61
CA GLY A 250 -10.96 7.22 -10.97
C GLY A 250 -11.78 6.86 -9.74
N MET A 251 -11.16 6.28 -8.71
CA MET A 251 -11.84 5.94 -7.47
C MET A 251 -12.25 7.17 -6.65
N ILE A 252 -11.39 8.20 -6.59
CA ILE A 252 -11.71 9.48 -5.94
C ILE A 252 -12.90 10.14 -6.65
N LEU A 253 -12.84 10.28 -7.97
CA LEU A 253 -13.90 10.87 -8.80
C LEU A 253 -15.21 10.09 -8.65
N SER A 254 -15.16 8.76 -8.66
CA SER A 254 -16.33 7.92 -8.41
C SER A 254 -16.99 8.20 -7.05
N ARG A 255 -16.20 8.41 -5.98
CA ARG A 255 -16.74 8.80 -4.67
C ARG A 255 -17.36 10.18 -4.70
N LEU A 256 -16.76 11.12 -5.39
CA LEU A 256 -17.29 12.48 -5.57
C LEU A 256 -18.53 12.52 -6.48
N GLY A 257 -18.90 11.41 -7.14
CA GLY A 257 -20.08 11.29 -7.99
C GLY A 257 -19.85 11.70 -9.43
N ASP A 258 -18.62 12.03 -9.83
CA ASP A 258 -18.24 12.29 -11.22
C ASP A 258 -17.92 10.95 -11.90
N LEU A 259 -18.99 10.26 -12.35
CA LEU A 259 -18.88 8.90 -12.86
C LEU A 259 -18.25 8.84 -14.25
N ASP A 260 -18.47 9.86 -15.08
CA ASP A 260 -17.92 9.90 -16.44
C ASP A 260 -16.41 10.07 -16.40
N ALA A 261 -15.91 11.05 -15.63
CA ALA A 261 -14.48 11.22 -15.41
C ALA A 261 -13.86 9.99 -14.71
N ALA A 262 -14.59 9.36 -13.79
CA ALA A 262 -14.12 8.14 -13.13
C ALA A 262 -13.92 6.99 -14.13
N GLU A 263 -14.85 6.80 -15.07
CA GLU A 263 -14.74 5.79 -16.12
C GLU A 263 -13.56 6.05 -17.05
N GLU A 264 -13.36 7.30 -17.49
CA GLU A 264 -12.22 7.70 -18.33
C GLU A 264 -10.88 7.37 -17.64
N HIS A 265 -10.75 7.72 -16.38
CA HIS A 265 -9.54 7.44 -15.61
C HIS A 265 -9.29 5.94 -15.37
N LEU A 266 -10.35 5.15 -15.17
CA LEU A 266 -10.23 3.69 -15.02
C LEU A 266 -9.83 3.03 -16.34
N HIS A 267 -10.34 3.50 -17.49
CA HIS A 267 -9.87 3.06 -18.79
C HIS A 267 -8.40 3.39 -19.02
N LEU A 268 -7.99 4.63 -18.74
CA LEU A 268 -6.58 5.03 -18.81
C LEU A 268 -5.67 4.12 -17.94
N ALA A 269 -6.15 3.73 -16.77
CA ALA A 269 -5.42 2.81 -15.90
C ALA A 269 -5.26 1.42 -16.56
N LEU A 270 -6.29 0.89 -17.21
CA LEU A 270 -6.24 -0.40 -17.90
C LEU A 270 -5.32 -0.37 -19.13
N ASP A 271 -5.27 0.75 -19.84
CA ASP A 271 -4.41 0.94 -21.02
C ASP A 271 -2.92 1.00 -20.64
N ILE A 272 -2.60 1.59 -19.46
CA ILE A 272 -1.22 1.74 -19.00
C ILE A 272 -0.70 0.49 -18.28
N HIS A 273 -1.56 -0.19 -17.50
CA HIS A 273 -1.16 -1.39 -16.78
C HIS A 273 -1.00 -2.58 -17.71
N GLY A 274 0.21 -3.15 -17.74
CA GLY A 274 0.49 -4.37 -18.50
C GLY A 274 -0.31 -5.59 -17.97
N LEU A 275 -0.38 -6.62 -18.81
CA LEU A 275 -1.07 -7.88 -18.49
C LEU A 275 -0.36 -8.69 -17.39
N ASP A 276 0.89 -8.39 -17.09
CA ASP A 276 1.72 -8.95 -16.04
C ASP A 276 1.31 -8.51 -14.61
N ARG A 277 0.44 -7.50 -14.51
CA ARG A 277 -0.08 -7.00 -13.22
C ARG A 277 -1.51 -7.46 -12.95
N ARG A 278 -1.74 -8.77 -12.97
CA ARG A 278 -3.06 -9.40 -12.87
C ARG A 278 -3.90 -8.89 -11.70
N ARG A 279 -3.32 -8.81 -10.50
CA ARG A 279 -4.03 -8.32 -9.32
C ARG A 279 -4.51 -6.88 -9.50
N THR A 280 -3.63 -5.98 -9.95
CA THR A 280 -3.98 -4.57 -10.17
C THR A 280 -5.07 -4.45 -11.22
N ARG A 281 -4.92 -5.16 -12.35
CA ARG A 281 -5.89 -5.17 -13.43
C ARG A 281 -7.25 -5.69 -12.98
N ALA A 282 -7.29 -6.77 -12.19
CA ALA A 282 -8.53 -7.30 -11.63
C ALA A 282 -9.26 -6.25 -10.77
N ILE A 283 -8.54 -5.52 -9.90
CA ILE A 283 -9.16 -4.49 -9.07
C ILE A 283 -9.72 -3.35 -9.93
N VAL A 284 -8.96 -2.85 -10.93
CA VAL A 284 -9.43 -1.77 -11.83
C VAL A 284 -10.69 -2.20 -12.59
N LEU A 285 -10.73 -3.44 -13.12
CA LEU A 285 -11.91 -3.98 -13.82
C LEU A 285 -13.12 -4.10 -12.88
N ALA A 286 -12.92 -4.51 -11.64
CA ALA A 286 -14.00 -4.58 -10.66
C ALA A 286 -14.60 -3.19 -10.38
N ASP A 287 -13.73 -2.18 -10.18
CA ASP A 287 -14.12 -0.80 -9.93
C ASP A 287 -14.83 -0.19 -11.15
N LEU A 288 -14.32 -0.42 -12.37
CA LEU A 288 -14.92 0.04 -13.61
C LEU A 288 -16.34 -0.54 -13.81
N GLY A 289 -16.51 -1.86 -13.58
CA GLY A 289 -17.82 -2.48 -13.62
C GLY A 289 -18.81 -1.87 -12.62
N GLY A 290 -18.31 -1.50 -11.42
CA GLY A 290 -19.09 -0.80 -10.41
C GLY A 290 -19.48 0.62 -10.81
N VAL A 291 -18.60 1.36 -11.51
CA VAL A 291 -18.89 2.71 -12.05
C VAL A 291 -19.95 2.61 -13.15
N ARG A 292 -19.77 1.74 -14.14
CA ARG A 292 -20.73 1.51 -15.24
C ARG A 292 -22.12 1.15 -14.73
N LEU A 293 -22.18 0.27 -13.72
CA LEU A 293 -23.48 -0.07 -13.12
C LEU A 293 -24.16 1.15 -12.46
N ARG A 294 -23.40 2.06 -11.86
CA ARG A 294 -23.93 3.31 -11.28
C ARG A 294 -24.38 4.30 -12.33
N GLN A 295 -23.79 4.30 -13.52
CA GLN A 295 -24.22 5.08 -14.69
C GLN A 295 -25.49 4.50 -15.35
N GLY A 296 -25.88 3.25 -14.99
CA GLY A 296 -27.00 2.54 -15.59
C GLY A 296 -26.61 1.67 -16.80
N ASP A 297 -25.33 1.61 -17.15
CA ASP A 297 -24.81 0.73 -18.19
C ASP A 297 -24.63 -0.69 -17.63
N VAL A 298 -25.74 -1.44 -17.63
CA VAL A 298 -25.79 -2.79 -17.07
C VAL A 298 -25.01 -3.78 -17.94
N ASP A 299 -25.11 -3.67 -19.26
CA ASP A 299 -24.44 -4.58 -20.20
C ASP A 299 -22.93 -4.36 -20.18
N GLY A 300 -22.47 -3.10 -20.18
CA GLY A 300 -21.06 -2.75 -20.02
C GLY A 300 -20.48 -3.19 -18.69
N ALA A 301 -21.26 -3.07 -17.60
CA ALA A 301 -20.84 -3.57 -16.28
C ALA A 301 -20.63 -5.09 -16.28
N MET A 302 -21.57 -5.86 -16.87
CA MET A 302 -21.46 -7.32 -16.94
C MET A 302 -20.28 -7.76 -17.82
N ALA A 303 -20.06 -7.10 -18.95
CA ALA A 303 -18.91 -7.37 -19.82
C ALA A 303 -17.60 -7.14 -19.09
N THR A 304 -17.48 -6.01 -18.38
CA THR A 304 -16.29 -5.66 -17.59
C THR A 304 -16.05 -6.66 -16.44
N TRP A 305 -17.11 -7.09 -15.74
CA TRP A 305 -16.98 -8.07 -14.67
C TRP A 305 -16.66 -9.48 -15.16
N ARG A 306 -16.97 -9.81 -16.42
CA ARG A 306 -16.48 -11.05 -17.03
C ARG A 306 -14.95 -11.04 -17.15
N GLU A 307 -14.39 -9.93 -17.64
CA GLU A 307 -12.93 -9.74 -17.72
C GLU A 307 -12.28 -9.73 -16.32
N PHE A 308 -12.95 -9.12 -15.34
CA PHE A 308 -12.50 -9.17 -13.93
C PHE A 308 -12.36 -10.61 -13.43
N LEU A 309 -13.36 -11.46 -13.66
CA LEU A 309 -13.33 -12.86 -13.25
C LEU A 309 -12.21 -13.66 -13.94
N ASP A 310 -11.92 -13.34 -15.21
CA ASP A 310 -10.82 -13.97 -15.95
C ASP A 310 -9.45 -13.62 -15.33
N CYS A 311 -9.31 -12.43 -14.75
CA CYS A 311 -8.09 -12.01 -14.07
C CYS A 311 -7.98 -12.48 -12.61
N ALA A 312 -9.10 -12.69 -11.94
CA ALA A 312 -9.16 -12.86 -10.47
C ALA A 312 -8.73 -14.24 -9.96
N ASP A 313 -8.70 -15.25 -10.83
CA ASP A 313 -8.39 -16.63 -10.44
C ASP A 313 -6.98 -16.79 -9.86
N GLY A 314 -6.88 -17.46 -8.71
CA GLY A 314 -5.62 -17.72 -8.02
C GLY A 314 -5.00 -16.53 -7.28
N ILE A 315 -5.65 -15.35 -7.26
CA ILE A 315 -5.13 -14.17 -6.57
C ILE A 315 -5.51 -14.18 -5.09
N ARG A 316 -4.50 -14.10 -4.21
CA ARG A 316 -4.67 -14.02 -2.75
C ARG A 316 -4.64 -12.58 -2.27
N SER A 317 -5.75 -11.87 -2.45
CA SER A 317 -5.90 -10.45 -2.09
C SER A 317 -7.27 -10.19 -1.49
N VAL A 318 -7.31 -9.54 -0.32
CA VAL A 318 -8.57 -9.16 0.33
C VAL A 318 -9.38 -8.19 -0.53
N LYS A 319 -8.72 -7.32 -1.31
CA LYS A 319 -9.40 -6.38 -2.20
C LYS A 319 -10.09 -7.09 -3.36
N VAL A 320 -9.45 -8.09 -3.96
CA VAL A 320 -10.08 -8.92 -5.00
C VAL A 320 -11.25 -9.70 -4.42
N GLN A 321 -11.10 -10.28 -3.22
CA GLN A 321 -12.20 -10.99 -2.56
C GLN A 321 -13.36 -10.06 -2.17
N ALA A 322 -13.07 -8.84 -1.74
CA ALA A 322 -14.10 -7.83 -1.46
C ALA A 322 -14.85 -7.43 -2.73
N ALA A 323 -14.13 -7.23 -3.85
CA ALA A 323 -14.71 -6.91 -5.15
C ALA A 323 -15.62 -8.03 -5.67
N LEU A 324 -15.22 -9.32 -5.51
CA LEU A 324 -16.05 -10.47 -5.84
C LEU A 324 -17.37 -10.48 -5.05
N ARG A 325 -17.28 -10.22 -3.74
CA ARG A 325 -18.48 -10.13 -2.88
C ARG A 325 -19.40 -8.96 -3.27
N ASP A 326 -18.82 -7.78 -3.55
CA ASP A 326 -19.59 -6.60 -3.96
C ASP A 326 -20.30 -6.83 -5.29
N MET A 327 -19.59 -7.31 -6.29
CA MET A 327 -20.16 -7.72 -7.57
C MET A 327 -21.32 -8.72 -7.39
N HIS A 328 -21.11 -9.76 -6.60
CA HIS A 328 -22.13 -10.77 -6.32
C HIS A 328 -23.40 -10.16 -5.70
N VAL A 329 -23.23 -9.23 -4.74
CA VAL A 329 -24.37 -8.52 -4.11
C VAL A 329 -25.11 -7.64 -5.10
N ARG A 330 -24.41 -6.87 -5.93
CA ARG A 330 -25.00 -5.99 -6.94
C ARG A 330 -25.79 -6.76 -8.01
N LEU A 331 -25.23 -7.89 -8.46
CA LEU A 331 -25.87 -8.76 -9.45
C LEU A 331 -27.15 -9.45 -8.97
N ARG A 332 -27.43 -9.49 -7.66
CA ARG A 332 -28.70 -10.02 -7.13
C ARG A 332 -29.93 -9.30 -7.69
N ARG A 333 -29.82 -8.01 -7.98
CA ARG A 333 -30.92 -7.20 -8.54
C ARG A 333 -31.26 -7.60 -9.99
N TYR A 334 -30.35 -8.31 -10.65
CA TYR A 334 -30.45 -8.76 -12.04
C TYR A 334 -30.62 -10.28 -12.14
N SER A 335 -31.21 -10.92 -11.13
CA SER A 335 -31.37 -12.38 -11.05
C SER A 335 -32.20 -12.99 -12.19
N GLY A 336 -33.00 -12.19 -12.88
CA GLY A 336 -33.73 -12.61 -14.09
C GLY A 336 -32.92 -12.57 -15.40
N VAL A 337 -31.67 -12.06 -15.35
CA VAL A 337 -30.76 -11.96 -16.50
C VAL A 337 -29.82 -13.16 -16.51
N PRO A 338 -29.82 -14.01 -17.54
CA PRO A 338 -28.99 -15.22 -17.59
C PRO A 338 -27.50 -14.94 -17.37
N GLU A 339 -27.00 -13.85 -17.95
CA GLU A 339 -25.60 -13.41 -17.84
C GLU A 339 -25.21 -13.04 -16.41
N ALA A 340 -26.10 -12.38 -15.65
CA ALA A 340 -25.88 -12.08 -14.25
C ALA A 340 -25.82 -13.36 -13.37
N GLN A 341 -26.60 -14.39 -13.73
CA GLN A 341 -26.55 -15.68 -13.05
C GLN A 341 -25.21 -16.38 -13.31
N GLU A 342 -24.76 -16.43 -14.57
CA GLU A 342 -23.48 -17.00 -14.96
C GLU A 342 -22.31 -16.35 -14.19
N LEU A 343 -22.26 -15.02 -14.17
CA LEU A 343 -21.21 -14.27 -13.44
C LEU A 343 -21.20 -14.59 -11.95
N ARG A 344 -22.38 -14.70 -11.33
CA ARG A 344 -22.49 -15.06 -9.89
C ARG A 344 -22.00 -16.48 -9.62
N GLU A 345 -22.29 -17.45 -10.49
CA GLU A 345 -21.81 -18.83 -10.36
C GLU A 345 -20.29 -18.90 -10.56
N ARG A 346 -19.75 -18.13 -11.51
CA ARG A 346 -18.30 -18.03 -11.72
C ARG A 346 -17.61 -17.42 -10.50
N ALA A 347 -18.15 -16.33 -9.96
CA ALA A 347 -17.59 -15.67 -8.76
C ALA A 347 -17.54 -16.62 -7.57
N ALA A 348 -18.57 -17.44 -7.36
CA ALA A 348 -18.59 -18.42 -6.29
C ALA A 348 -17.47 -19.48 -6.42
N ARG A 349 -17.08 -19.84 -7.64
CA ARG A 349 -15.96 -20.78 -7.90
C ARG A 349 -14.59 -20.18 -7.63
N VAL A 350 -14.40 -18.89 -7.92
CA VAL A 350 -13.14 -18.16 -7.64
C VAL A 350 -12.92 -17.96 -6.13
N THR A 351 -14.00 -17.91 -5.34
CA THR A 351 -13.94 -17.74 -3.87
C THR A 351 -13.81 -19.05 -3.10
N ALA A 352 -13.98 -20.19 -3.71
CA ALA A 352 -13.87 -21.52 -3.11
C ALA A 352 -12.42 -22.02 -3.09
#